data_9af2719130555ca4a0b00f2d9c36a453
#
_entry.id   9af2719130555ca4a0b00f2d9c36a453
#
_cell.length_a   1.000
_cell.length_b   1.000
_cell.length_c   1.000
_cell.angle_alpha   90.00
_cell.angle_beta   90.00
_cell.angle_gamma   90.00
#
_symmetry.space_group_name_H-M   'P 1'
#
loop_
_entity.id
_entity.type
_entity.pdbx_description
1 polymer ?
#
loop_
_entity_poly.entity_id
_entity_poly.type
_entity_poly.pdbx_seq_one_letter_code
_entity_poly.pdbx_strand_id
1 'polypeptide(L)'
;MAIKTYKPYTAARRGMTVSGFDGVDKKAKPERSLVETLKKNAGRNSYGRITVRHRGGGNKRKYRIIDFKRQKLDCPATVERLEYDPNRSAFIALIKYEDGTLSYILAPNGLNVGDVVVSSATADIKPGNCLPIASIPVGTIIHNVELQPGYGAQLVRSAGAAAQLMAKEGDLAQVRLPSGEVRYVRTNCTACIGQVGNLDHENVHIGKAGRTRHMGVRPTVRGSVMNPNDHPHGGGEGRAPVGRPGPVTPWGKPALGYKTRKTKNPTNKFIVKRRNSK
;
A
#
# COMPACT_ATOMS: atom_id res chain seq x y z
N MET A 1 -9.22 -9.87 -13.03
CA MET A 1 -8.98 -10.98 -12.09
C MET A 1 -10.30 -11.38 -11.48
N ALA A 2 -10.61 -12.67 -11.41
CA ALA A 2 -11.88 -13.12 -10.84
C ALA A 2 -11.79 -13.25 -9.31
N ILE A 3 -12.78 -12.73 -8.62
CA ILE A 3 -12.96 -12.98 -7.18
C ILE A 3 -13.65 -14.34 -7.02
N LYS A 4 -13.01 -15.22 -6.26
CA LYS A 4 -13.56 -16.53 -5.93
C LYS A 4 -14.46 -16.42 -4.70
N THR A 5 -15.71 -16.81 -4.83
CA THR A 5 -16.69 -16.93 -3.74
C THR A 5 -16.72 -18.35 -3.19
N TYR A 6 -17.23 -18.51 -1.97
CA TYR A 6 -17.40 -19.82 -1.34
C TYR A 6 -18.89 -20.18 -1.18
N LYS A 7 -19.21 -21.47 -1.24
CA LYS A 7 -20.54 -21.96 -0.91
C LYS A 7 -20.88 -21.63 0.55
N PRO A 8 -22.13 -21.23 0.87
CA PRO A 8 -22.53 -20.70 2.18
C PRO A 8 -22.82 -21.80 3.21
N TYR A 9 -21.91 -22.74 3.41
CA TYR A 9 -22.08 -23.83 4.39
C TYR A 9 -22.05 -23.36 5.85
N THR A 10 -21.39 -22.23 6.13
CA THR A 10 -21.29 -21.63 7.47
C THR A 10 -21.48 -20.13 7.38
N ALA A 11 -21.85 -19.48 8.50
CA ALA A 11 -21.98 -18.03 8.58
C ALA A 11 -20.71 -17.30 8.09
N ALA A 12 -19.53 -17.81 8.45
CA ALA A 12 -18.26 -17.24 8.01
C ALA A 12 -18.03 -17.35 6.49
N ARG A 13 -18.41 -18.50 5.88
CA ARG A 13 -18.24 -18.72 4.44
C ARG A 13 -19.24 -17.98 3.57
N ARG A 14 -20.42 -17.65 4.11
CA ARG A 14 -21.46 -16.92 3.37
C ARG A 14 -20.96 -15.62 2.74
N GLY A 15 -20.17 -14.83 3.48
CA GLY A 15 -19.63 -13.55 3.01
C GLY A 15 -18.14 -13.59 2.68
N MET A 16 -17.49 -14.76 2.67
CA MET A 16 -16.04 -14.83 2.46
C MET A 16 -15.70 -14.93 0.97
N THR A 17 -14.77 -14.09 0.54
CA THR A 17 -14.21 -14.16 -0.81
C THR A 17 -12.68 -14.19 -0.77
N VAL A 18 -12.04 -14.56 -1.88
CA VAL A 18 -10.59 -14.53 -2.05
C VAL A 18 -10.25 -14.13 -3.49
N SER A 19 -9.05 -13.60 -3.70
CA SER A 19 -8.53 -13.37 -5.05
C SER A 19 -8.39 -14.71 -5.80
N GLY A 20 -8.69 -14.71 -7.10
CA GLY A 20 -8.46 -15.83 -8.00
C GLY A 20 -6.98 -16.12 -8.25
N PHE A 21 -6.12 -15.09 -8.14
CA PHE A 21 -4.69 -15.15 -8.47
C PHE A 21 -4.42 -15.45 -9.95
N ASP A 22 -5.31 -14.99 -10.84
CA ASP A 22 -5.15 -15.20 -12.28
C ASP A 22 -3.84 -14.56 -12.76
N GLY A 23 -3.06 -15.31 -13.53
CA GLY A 23 -1.75 -14.89 -14.05
C GLY A 23 -0.62 -14.82 -13.02
N VAL A 24 -0.88 -15.15 -11.74
CA VAL A 24 0.12 -15.09 -10.66
C VAL A 24 0.46 -16.48 -10.16
N ASP A 25 1.73 -16.83 -10.11
CA ASP A 25 2.19 -18.08 -9.51
C ASP A 25 2.16 -17.98 -7.97
N LYS A 26 1.06 -18.45 -7.40
CA LYS A 26 0.85 -18.50 -5.96
C LYS A 26 1.77 -19.49 -5.25
N LYS A 27 2.26 -20.50 -5.94
CA LYS A 27 3.10 -21.59 -5.39
C LYS A 27 4.59 -21.33 -5.55
N ALA A 28 4.97 -20.32 -6.32
CA ALA A 28 6.35 -19.96 -6.54
C ALA A 28 7.09 -19.76 -5.22
N LYS A 29 8.24 -20.40 -5.10
CA LYS A 29 9.16 -20.13 -4.00
C LYS A 29 9.85 -18.80 -4.30
N PRO A 30 9.92 -17.87 -3.32
CA PRO A 30 10.61 -16.61 -3.54
C PRO A 30 12.10 -16.84 -3.79
N GLU A 31 12.71 -15.95 -4.57
CA GLU A 31 14.15 -15.96 -4.82
C GLU A 31 14.90 -15.76 -3.50
N ARG A 32 15.82 -16.68 -3.18
CA ARG A 32 16.49 -16.73 -1.88
C ARG A 32 17.38 -15.52 -1.61
N SER A 33 18.07 -15.03 -2.64
CA SER A 33 18.95 -13.86 -2.58
C SER A 33 18.19 -12.57 -2.26
N LEU A 34 16.89 -12.50 -2.61
CA LEU A 34 16.03 -11.33 -2.45
C LEU A 34 15.09 -11.45 -1.24
N VAL A 35 15.40 -12.29 -0.27
CA VAL A 35 14.51 -12.54 0.89
C VAL A 35 15.24 -12.37 2.21
N GLU A 36 14.62 -11.60 3.11
CA GLU A 36 15.08 -11.36 4.46
C GLU A 36 14.10 -11.87 5.52
N THR A 37 14.65 -12.11 6.73
CA THR A 37 13.83 -12.48 7.89
C THR A 37 13.09 -11.25 8.43
N LEU A 38 11.76 -11.31 8.46
CA LEU A 38 10.93 -10.27 9.03
C LEU A 38 10.80 -10.44 10.55
N LYS A 39 11.47 -9.60 11.33
CA LYS A 39 11.29 -9.52 12.79
C LYS A 39 9.92 -8.95 13.13
N LYS A 40 9.22 -9.57 14.10
CA LYS A 40 7.89 -9.15 14.54
C LYS A 40 7.99 -8.37 15.86
N ASN A 41 7.77 -7.10 15.82
CA ASN A 41 7.78 -6.22 17.02
C ASN A 41 6.42 -6.18 17.73
N ALA A 42 5.35 -6.75 17.15
CA ALA A 42 4.01 -6.81 17.72
C ALA A 42 3.50 -5.45 18.26
N GLY A 43 3.79 -4.37 17.56
CA GLY A 43 3.38 -3.01 17.93
C GLY A 43 4.17 -2.38 19.08
N ARG A 44 5.32 -2.97 19.48
CA ARG A 44 6.21 -2.43 20.51
C ARG A 44 7.30 -1.55 19.89
N ASN A 45 7.69 -0.50 20.65
CA ASN A 45 8.83 0.34 20.32
C ASN A 45 10.15 -0.30 20.84
N SER A 46 11.28 0.43 20.73
CA SER A 46 12.60 0.01 21.23
C SER A 46 12.64 -0.26 22.73
N TYR A 47 11.79 0.40 23.52
CA TYR A 47 11.67 0.20 24.98
C TYR A 47 10.69 -0.93 25.35
N GLY A 48 10.17 -1.68 24.39
CA GLY A 48 9.20 -2.76 24.63
C GLY A 48 7.77 -2.29 24.94
N ARG A 49 7.49 -0.99 24.96
CA ARG A 49 6.16 -0.43 25.20
C ARG A 49 5.28 -0.52 23.96
N ILE A 50 3.99 -0.83 24.15
CA ILE A 50 3.01 -0.89 23.05
C ILE A 50 2.70 0.54 22.59
N THR A 51 3.13 0.88 21.37
CA THR A 51 2.83 2.15 20.71
C THR A 51 1.74 2.02 19.66
N VAL A 52 1.56 0.82 19.10
CA VAL A 52 0.47 0.48 18.18
C VAL A 52 -0.30 -0.70 18.74
N ARG A 53 -1.54 -0.43 19.21
CA ARG A 53 -2.41 -1.47 19.78
C ARG A 53 -2.90 -2.46 18.73
N HIS A 54 -3.36 -3.62 19.19
CA HIS A 54 -4.00 -4.66 18.38
C HIS A 54 -3.12 -5.23 17.26
N ARG A 55 -1.80 -5.24 17.45
CA ARG A 55 -0.83 -5.88 16.55
C ARG A 55 -0.16 -7.06 17.24
N GLY A 56 0.11 -8.11 16.48
CA GLY A 56 0.82 -9.29 16.96
C GLY A 56 0.25 -10.61 16.48
N GLY A 57 1.01 -11.68 16.68
CA GLY A 57 0.71 -12.99 16.13
C GLY A 57 0.83 -13.02 14.60
N GLY A 58 -0.12 -13.69 13.95
CA GLY A 58 -0.14 -13.84 12.49
C GLY A 58 0.82 -14.89 11.97
N ASN A 59 0.68 -15.22 10.70
CA ASN A 59 1.52 -16.22 10.03
C ASN A 59 2.98 -15.77 9.97
N LYS A 60 3.92 -16.74 10.00
CA LYS A 60 5.33 -16.49 9.74
C LYS A 60 5.51 -16.07 8.28
N ARG A 61 6.20 -14.96 8.05
CA ARG A 61 6.44 -14.39 6.72
C ARG A 61 7.89 -14.02 6.58
N LYS A 62 8.40 -14.11 5.35
CA LYS A 62 9.68 -13.54 4.96
C LYS A 62 9.43 -12.25 4.17
N TYR A 63 10.30 -11.27 4.30
CA TYR A 63 10.24 -10.03 3.54
C TYR A 63 10.91 -10.23 2.18
N ARG A 64 10.26 -9.77 1.10
CA ARG A 64 10.87 -9.67 -0.23
C ARG A 64 11.44 -8.28 -0.40
N ILE A 65 12.69 -8.21 -0.78
CA ILE A 65 13.38 -6.95 -1.08
C ILE A 65 12.87 -6.49 -2.44
N ILE A 66 12.14 -5.37 -2.44
CA ILE A 66 11.61 -4.78 -3.67
C ILE A 66 12.48 -3.60 -4.06
N ASP A 67 12.85 -3.55 -5.32
CA ASP A 67 13.57 -2.41 -5.89
C ASP A 67 12.62 -1.24 -6.12
N PHE A 68 12.54 -0.36 -5.13
CA PHE A 68 11.81 0.89 -5.22
C PHE A 68 12.63 2.04 -5.81
N LYS A 69 13.93 1.85 -6.00
CA LYS A 69 14.83 2.89 -6.51
C LYS A 69 15.07 2.81 -8.01
N ARG A 70 14.98 1.59 -8.57
CA ARG A 70 15.20 1.36 -10.01
C ARG A 70 16.51 1.98 -10.51
N GLN A 71 17.60 1.73 -9.79
CA GLN A 71 18.89 2.37 -10.04
C GLN A 71 19.64 1.86 -11.26
N LYS A 72 19.33 0.67 -11.78
CA LYS A 72 19.90 0.18 -13.04
C LYS A 72 19.23 0.90 -14.20
N LEU A 73 19.88 1.98 -14.66
CA LEU A 73 19.41 2.78 -15.78
C LEU A 73 19.83 2.15 -17.12
N ASP A 74 18.99 2.35 -18.13
CA ASP A 74 19.23 1.96 -19.53
C ASP A 74 19.52 0.47 -19.73
N CYS A 75 19.19 -0.36 -18.74
CA CYS A 75 19.35 -1.80 -18.79
C CYS A 75 17.98 -2.48 -18.86
N PRO A 76 17.64 -3.15 -19.98
CA PRO A 76 16.37 -3.85 -20.09
C PRO A 76 16.35 -5.07 -19.17
N ALA A 77 15.18 -5.34 -18.63
CA ALA A 77 14.92 -6.51 -17.79
C ALA A 77 13.67 -7.23 -18.25
N THR A 78 13.73 -8.55 -18.38
CA THR A 78 12.60 -9.39 -18.76
C THR A 78 11.86 -9.87 -17.52
N VAL A 79 10.54 -9.86 -17.56
CA VAL A 79 9.69 -10.41 -16.50
C VAL A 79 9.70 -11.94 -16.57
N GLU A 80 10.30 -12.59 -15.58
CA GLU A 80 10.35 -14.06 -15.50
C GLU A 80 9.04 -14.66 -14.96
N ARG A 81 8.47 -14.06 -13.91
CA ARG A 81 7.22 -14.53 -13.30
C ARG A 81 6.56 -13.46 -12.44
N LEU A 82 5.25 -13.62 -12.24
CA LEU A 82 4.47 -12.83 -11.29
C LEU A 82 4.23 -13.64 -10.02
N GLU A 83 4.49 -13.04 -8.85
CA GLU A 83 4.42 -13.72 -7.56
C GLU A 83 3.48 -13.03 -6.57
N TYR A 84 2.96 -13.83 -5.64
CA TYR A 84 2.24 -13.35 -4.47
C TYR A 84 3.21 -12.96 -3.35
N ASP A 85 3.09 -11.74 -2.80
CA ASP A 85 3.81 -11.31 -1.59
C ASP A 85 2.85 -11.17 -0.40
N PRO A 86 3.06 -11.92 0.70
CA PRO A 86 2.21 -11.81 1.90
C PRO A 86 2.40 -10.51 2.70
N ASN A 87 3.36 -9.66 2.34
CA ASN A 87 3.69 -8.43 3.07
C ASN A 87 2.99 -7.20 2.50
N ARG A 88 2.43 -7.31 1.29
CA ARG A 88 1.75 -6.21 0.59
C ARG A 88 0.48 -6.67 -0.11
N SER A 89 -0.36 -5.71 -0.44
CA SER A 89 -1.60 -5.98 -1.18
C SER A 89 -1.34 -6.16 -2.69
N ALA A 90 -0.32 -5.49 -3.24
CA ALA A 90 0.08 -5.61 -4.64
C ALA A 90 0.81 -6.93 -4.90
N PHE A 91 0.67 -7.47 -6.11
CA PHE A 91 1.53 -8.53 -6.62
C PHE A 91 2.90 -7.97 -6.99
N ILE A 92 3.90 -8.85 -7.06
CA ILE A 92 5.27 -8.52 -7.42
C ILE A 92 5.66 -9.28 -8.68
N ALA A 93 6.58 -8.71 -9.46
CA ALA A 93 7.20 -9.34 -10.61
C ALA A 93 8.67 -9.58 -10.32
N LEU A 94 9.14 -10.80 -10.57
CA LEU A 94 10.56 -11.10 -10.63
C LEU A 94 11.03 -10.74 -12.03
N ILE A 95 11.99 -9.83 -12.11
CA ILE A 95 12.62 -9.39 -13.36
C ILE A 95 14.08 -9.85 -13.38
N LYS A 96 14.55 -10.20 -14.57
CA LYS A 96 15.93 -10.55 -14.85
C LYS A 96 16.52 -9.55 -15.83
N TYR A 97 17.58 -8.90 -15.42
CA TYR A 97 18.37 -8.02 -16.26
C TYR A 97 19.25 -8.81 -17.23
N GLU A 98 19.73 -8.18 -18.29
CA GLU A 98 20.62 -8.81 -19.27
C GLU A 98 21.94 -9.32 -18.64
N ASP A 99 22.41 -8.67 -17.60
CA ASP A 99 23.57 -9.09 -16.80
C ASP A 99 23.32 -10.30 -15.88
N GLY A 100 22.14 -10.90 -15.94
CA GLY A 100 21.70 -12.03 -15.12
C GLY A 100 21.25 -11.67 -13.71
N THR A 101 21.34 -10.42 -13.29
CA THR A 101 20.88 -9.98 -11.96
C THR A 101 19.35 -10.07 -11.85
N LEU A 102 18.88 -10.64 -10.74
CA LEU A 102 17.44 -10.73 -10.42
C LEU A 102 17.01 -9.57 -9.52
N SER A 103 15.80 -9.08 -9.69
CA SER A 103 15.21 -8.07 -8.82
C SER A 103 13.68 -8.23 -8.73
N TYR A 104 13.09 -7.80 -7.62
CA TYR A 104 11.64 -7.70 -7.50
C TYR A 104 11.15 -6.27 -7.73
N ILE A 105 10.10 -6.14 -8.51
CA ILE A 105 9.35 -4.87 -8.68
C ILE A 105 7.88 -5.08 -8.34
N LEU A 106 7.12 -3.99 -8.14
CA LEU A 106 5.67 -4.09 -8.09
C LEU A 106 5.14 -4.41 -9.48
N ALA A 107 4.22 -5.35 -9.58
CA ALA A 107 3.57 -5.71 -10.85
C ALA A 107 2.47 -4.70 -11.17
N PRO A 108 2.60 -3.86 -12.22
CA PRO A 108 1.52 -3.04 -12.70
C PRO A 108 0.43 -3.89 -13.39
N ASN A 109 -0.73 -3.31 -13.51
CA ASN A 109 -1.82 -3.92 -14.26
C ASN A 109 -1.45 -4.03 -15.75
N GLY A 110 -1.68 -5.20 -16.35
CA GLY A 110 -1.35 -5.48 -17.75
C GLY A 110 0.07 -5.97 -18.00
N LEU A 111 0.92 -6.10 -16.98
CA LEU A 111 2.25 -6.69 -17.13
C LEU A 111 2.14 -8.23 -17.17
N ASN A 112 2.77 -8.85 -18.16
CA ASN A 112 2.79 -10.29 -18.37
C ASN A 112 4.21 -10.86 -18.24
N VAL A 113 4.28 -12.17 -18.12
CA VAL A 113 5.55 -12.89 -18.18
C VAL A 113 6.12 -12.80 -19.60
N GLY A 114 7.39 -12.48 -19.71
CA GLY A 114 8.08 -12.24 -20.99
C GLY A 114 8.14 -10.77 -21.42
N ASP A 115 7.35 -9.88 -20.79
CA ASP A 115 7.45 -8.45 -21.08
C ASP A 115 8.81 -7.88 -20.67
N VAL A 116 9.27 -6.89 -21.39
CA VAL A 116 10.52 -6.17 -21.09
C VAL A 116 10.19 -4.85 -20.40
N VAL A 117 10.86 -4.57 -19.31
CA VAL A 117 10.74 -3.32 -18.53
C VAL A 117 12.09 -2.62 -18.44
N VAL A 118 12.09 -1.31 -18.61
CA VAL A 118 13.30 -0.48 -18.60
C VAL A 118 13.14 0.67 -17.60
N SER A 119 14.25 1.09 -17.00
CA SER A 119 14.35 2.31 -16.23
C SER A 119 15.27 3.28 -16.99
N SER A 120 14.70 4.30 -17.63
CA SER A 120 15.46 5.26 -18.47
C SER A 120 14.72 6.57 -18.59
N ALA A 121 15.43 7.64 -18.88
CA ALA A 121 14.83 8.94 -19.20
C ALA A 121 14.13 8.94 -20.59
N THR A 122 14.52 8.04 -21.47
CA THR A 122 14.04 7.91 -22.85
C THR A 122 13.17 6.66 -23.09
N ALA A 123 12.81 5.94 -22.03
CA ALA A 123 12.00 4.73 -22.15
C ALA A 123 10.60 5.02 -22.71
N ASP A 124 10.05 4.07 -23.43
CA ASP A 124 8.65 4.11 -23.91
C ASP A 124 7.66 4.22 -22.75
N ILE A 125 6.51 4.84 -23.01
CA ILE A 125 5.40 4.96 -22.07
C ILE A 125 4.61 3.65 -22.01
N LYS A 126 5.27 2.58 -21.52
CA LYS A 126 4.69 1.24 -21.35
C LYS A 126 4.55 0.90 -19.86
N PRO A 127 3.51 0.13 -19.45
CA PRO A 127 3.34 -0.30 -18.05
C PRO A 127 4.59 -1.00 -17.51
N GLY A 128 5.09 -0.57 -16.34
CA GLY A 128 6.28 -1.13 -15.70
C GLY A 128 7.57 -0.38 -15.96
N ASN A 129 7.64 0.43 -17.00
CA ASN A 129 8.80 1.31 -17.24
C ASN A 129 8.86 2.42 -16.17
N CYS A 130 10.07 2.79 -15.80
CA CYS A 130 10.33 3.81 -14.80
C CYS A 130 11.08 4.98 -15.44
N LEU A 131 10.53 6.19 -15.32
CA LEU A 131 11.09 7.40 -15.92
C LEU A 131 11.11 8.54 -14.90
N PRO A 132 12.00 9.53 -15.09
CA PRO A 132 11.85 10.83 -14.44
C PRO A 132 10.52 11.48 -14.83
N ILE A 133 9.85 12.13 -13.89
CA ILE A 133 8.55 12.78 -14.15
C ILE A 133 8.65 13.83 -15.27
N ALA A 134 9.81 14.45 -15.42
CA ALA A 134 10.09 15.36 -16.54
C ALA A 134 9.78 14.73 -17.91
N SER A 135 10.14 13.47 -18.12
CA SER A 135 9.96 12.74 -19.41
C SER A 135 8.56 12.16 -19.60
N ILE A 136 7.74 12.07 -18.54
CA ILE A 136 6.41 11.44 -18.63
C ILE A 136 5.39 12.46 -19.18
N PRO A 137 4.59 12.16 -20.21
CA PRO A 137 3.55 13.05 -20.72
C PRO A 137 2.49 13.40 -19.66
N VAL A 138 1.95 14.63 -19.72
CA VAL A 138 0.82 15.05 -18.89
C VAL A 138 -0.41 14.19 -19.21
N GLY A 139 -1.23 13.90 -18.19
CA GLY A 139 -2.39 13.01 -18.31
C GLY A 139 -2.07 11.53 -18.04
N THR A 140 -0.79 11.12 -18.09
CA THR A 140 -0.37 9.72 -17.88
C THR A 140 -0.71 9.24 -16.47
N ILE A 141 -1.16 7.98 -16.39
CA ILE A 141 -1.35 7.26 -15.13
C ILE A 141 -0.01 6.70 -14.68
N ILE A 142 0.35 6.98 -13.44
CA ILE A 142 1.64 6.59 -12.84
C ILE A 142 1.45 5.94 -11.47
N HIS A 143 2.43 5.16 -11.06
CA HIS A 143 2.54 4.58 -9.72
C HIS A 143 4.00 4.62 -9.23
N ASN A 144 4.29 4.12 -8.04
CA ASN A 144 5.65 4.12 -7.48
C ASN A 144 6.32 5.49 -7.57
N VAL A 145 5.63 6.54 -7.11
CA VAL A 145 6.12 7.91 -7.22
C VAL A 145 7.09 8.24 -6.10
N GLU A 146 8.26 8.77 -6.44
CA GLU A 146 9.22 9.32 -5.48
C GLU A 146 8.75 10.67 -4.94
N LEU A 147 9.18 11.00 -3.73
CA LEU A 147 9.02 12.34 -3.13
C LEU A 147 10.30 13.16 -3.14
N GLN A 148 11.42 12.49 -3.10
CA GLN A 148 12.74 13.09 -3.18
C GLN A 148 13.62 12.24 -4.10
N PRO A 149 14.39 12.84 -5.01
CA PRO A 149 15.21 12.12 -5.97
C PRO A 149 16.16 11.12 -5.29
N GLY A 150 16.21 9.89 -5.78
CA GLY A 150 17.12 8.85 -5.30
C GLY A 150 16.73 8.15 -3.99
N TYR A 151 15.64 8.59 -3.34
CA TYR A 151 15.13 7.92 -2.13
C TYR A 151 14.25 6.70 -2.42
N GLY A 152 13.84 6.53 -3.67
CA GLY A 152 12.97 5.47 -4.13
C GLY A 152 11.48 5.79 -3.95
N ALA A 153 10.64 4.97 -4.53
CA ALA A 153 9.20 5.16 -4.55
C ALA A 153 8.60 5.14 -3.14
N GLN A 154 7.77 6.14 -2.82
CA GLN A 154 7.10 6.29 -1.53
C GLN A 154 5.58 6.34 -1.66
N LEU A 155 5.04 6.88 -2.73
CA LEU A 155 3.61 7.04 -2.97
C LEU A 155 3.10 6.02 -3.99
N VAL A 156 1.79 5.73 -3.92
CA VAL A 156 1.05 4.93 -4.92
C VAL A 156 1.64 3.53 -5.10
N ARG A 157 1.72 2.74 -4.00
CA ARG A 157 2.31 1.40 -3.98
C ARG A 157 1.34 0.28 -3.64
N SER A 158 0.14 0.61 -3.20
CA SER A 158 -0.89 -0.38 -2.83
C SER A 158 -1.57 -0.96 -4.06
N ALA A 159 -2.17 -2.15 -3.92
CA ALA A 159 -2.99 -2.77 -4.96
C ALA A 159 -4.03 -1.81 -5.52
N GLY A 160 -4.18 -1.78 -6.84
CA GLY A 160 -5.15 -0.92 -7.52
C GLY A 160 -4.87 0.59 -7.45
N ALA A 161 -3.82 1.01 -6.75
CA ALA A 161 -3.50 2.44 -6.64
C ALA A 161 -2.97 3.00 -7.97
N ALA A 162 -3.45 4.19 -8.31
CA ALA A 162 -3.01 4.97 -9.46
C ALA A 162 -2.95 6.45 -9.09
N ALA A 163 -1.96 7.17 -9.59
CA ALA A 163 -1.91 8.62 -9.58
C ALA A 163 -1.92 9.13 -11.01
N GLN A 164 -2.31 10.37 -11.21
CA GLN A 164 -2.31 11.02 -12.51
C GLN A 164 -1.40 12.24 -12.50
N LEU A 165 -0.56 12.34 -13.51
CA LEU A 165 0.25 13.53 -13.75
C LEU A 165 -0.63 14.60 -14.40
N MET A 166 -0.92 15.69 -13.68
CA MET A 166 -1.88 16.72 -14.11
C MET A 166 -1.22 17.84 -14.91
N ALA A 167 -0.07 18.31 -14.46
CA ALA A 167 0.65 19.42 -15.08
C ALA A 167 2.13 19.37 -14.70
N LYS A 168 2.95 20.10 -15.44
CA LYS A 168 4.36 20.35 -15.14
C LYS A 168 4.61 21.85 -15.23
N GLU A 169 5.26 22.42 -14.22
CA GLU A 169 5.55 23.85 -14.09
C GLU A 169 7.00 24.00 -13.60
N GLY A 170 7.92 24.26 -14.52
CA GLY A 170 9.35 24.34 -14.22
C GLY A 170 9.85 23.04 -13.57
N ASP A 171 10.44 23.16 -12.38
CA ASP A 171 11.00 22.02 -11.63
C ASP A 171 9.98 21.20 -10.84
N LEU A 172 8.70 21.58 -10.90
CA LEU A 172 7.63 20.93 -10.15
C LEU A 172 6.57 20.34 -11.09
N ALA A 173 6.05 19.20 -10.69
CA ALA A 173 4.92 18.52 -11.35
C ALA A 173 3.75 18.40 -10.39
N GLN A 174 2.55 18.62 -10.88
CA GLN A 174 1.31 18.43 -10.14
C GLN A 174 0.83 16.99 -10.32
N VAL A 175 0.73 16.27 -9.22
CA VAL A 175 0.31 14.86 -9.21
C VAL A 175 -0.96 14.71 -8.37
N ARG A 176 -2.01 14.19 -9.00
CA ARG A 176 -3.26 13.81 -8.33
C ARG A 176 -3.12 12.39 -7.75
N LEU A 177 -3.18 12.29 -6.44
CA LEU A 177 -3.06 11.02 -5.71
C LEU A 177 -4.39 10.25 -5.65
N PRO A 178 -4.38 8.95 -5.33
CA PRO A 178 -5.61 8.14 -5.16
C PRO A 178 -6.59 8.71 -4.13
N SER A 179 -6.09 9.46 -3.14
CA SER A 179 -6.92 10.14 -2.14
C SER A 179 -7.70 11.35 -2.67
N GLY A 180 -7.43 11.79 -3.91
CA GLY A 180 -7.94 13.05 -4.49
C GLY A 180 -7.10 14.29 -4.14
N GLU A 181 -6.08 14.16 -3.28
CA GLU A 181 -5.13 15.24 -3.01
C GLU A 181 -4.28 15.52 -4.25
N VAL A 182 -4.15 16.79 -4.62
CA VAL A 182 -3.20 17.24 -5.65
C VAL A 182 -2.01 17.86 -4.94
N ARG A 183 -0.81 17.41 -5.29
CA ARG A 183 0.42 17.89 -4.68
C ARG A 183 1.54 18.08 -5.69
N TYR A 184 2.47 18.94 -5.34
CA TYR A 184 3.73 19.11 -6.07
C TYR A 184 4.71 17.98 -5.74
N VAL A 185 5.37 17.49 -6.79
CA VAL A 185 6.52 16.57 -6.76
C VAL A 185 7.58 17.17 -7.68
N ARG A 186 8.85 17.03 -7.37
CA ARG A 186 9.93 17.52 -8.25
C ARG A 186 9.97 16.73 -9.55
N THR A 187 10.23 17.38 -10.66
CA THR A 187 10.27 16.77 -12.00
C THR A 187 11.42 15.76 -12.18
N ASN A 188 12.49 15.89 -11.41
CA ASN A 188 13.60 14.94 -11.38
C ASN A 188 13.35 13.71 -10.48
N CYS A 189 12.20 13.63 -9.77
CA CYS A 189 11.76 12.40 -9.12
C CYS A 189 11.32 11.37 -10.17
N THR A 190 11.50 10.09 -9.86
CA THR A 190 11.07 9.00 -10.74
C THR A 190 9.66 8.53 -10.42
N ALA A 191 9.00 7.99 -11.44
CA ALA A 191 7.71 7.31 -11.32
C ALA A 191 7.62 6.17 -12.34
N CYS A 192 6.86 5.13 -12.01
CA CYS A 192 6.59 4.04 -12.93
C CYS A 192 5.27 4.26 -13.67
N ILE A 193 5.23 3.89 -14.94
CA ILE A 193 4.05 4.03 -15.80
C ILE A 193 3.02 2.95 -15.47
N GLY A 194 1.74 3.33 -15.47
CA GLY A 194 0.60 2.45 -15.29
C GLY A 194 0.04 2.46 -13.86
N GLN A 195 -0.96 1.63 -13.63
CA GLN A 195 -1.65 1.40 -12.36
C GLN A 195 -1.08 0.14 -11.69
N VAL A 196 -1.00 0.12 -10.37
CA VAL A 196 -0.61 -1.09 -9.61
C VAL A 196 -1.65 -2.20 -9.84
N GLY A 197 -1.19 -3.42 -10.08
CA GLY A 197 -2.04 -4.60 -10.28
C GLY A 197 -2.87 -5.00 -9.05
N ASN A 198 -3.59 -6.13 -9.16
CA ASN A 198 -4.51 -6.65 -8.13
C ASN A 198 -5.67 -5.69 -7.81
N LEU A 199 -6.36 -5.21 -8.85
CA LEU A 199 -7.45 -4.23 -8.75
C LEU A 199 -8.58 -4.67 -7.82
N ASP A 200 -8.92 -5.96 -7.80
CA ASP A 200 -10.01 -6.51 -7.00
C ASP A 200 -9.66 -6.71 -5.51
N HIS A 201 -8.49 -6.27 -5.06
CA HIS A 201 -8.05 -6.47 -3.67
C HIS A 201 -9.02 -5.85 -2.65
N GLU A 202 -9.58 -4.69 -2.95
CA GLU A 202 -10.54 -4.00 -2.08
C GLU A 202 -11.89 -4.72 -1.97
N ASN A 203 -12.27 -5.51 -2.99
CA ASN A 203 -13.52 -6.26 -3.05
C ASN A 203 -13.44 -7.61 -2.31
N VAL A 204 -12.28 -7.95 -1.74
CA VAL A 204 -12.07 -9.21 -1.01
C VAL A 204 -12.60 -9.10 0.41
N HIS A 205 -13.61 -9.92 0.74
CA HIS A 205 -14.17 -10.03 2.09
C HIS A 205 -13.47 -11.11 2.90
N ILE A 206 -12.96 -10.75 4.07
CA ILE A 206 -12.21 -11.65 4.95
C ILE A 206 -13.09 -12.77 5.51
N GLY A 207 -14.34 -12.47 5.87
CA GLY A 207 -15.39 -13.39 6.26
C GLY A 207 -15.31 -13.95 7.68
N LYS A 208 -14.13 -14.07 8.29
CA LYS A 208 -13.96 -14.61 9.65
C LYS A 208 -12.83 -13.97 10.45
N ALA A 209 -13.02 -13.87 11.76
CA ALA A 209 -12.05 -13.31 12.71
C ALA A 209 -10.70 -14.05 12.69
N GLY A 210 -10.70 -15.38 12.51
CA GLY A 210 -9.46 -16.17 12.45
C GLY A 210 -8.56 -15.78 11.28
N ARG A 211 -9.13 -15.39 10.12
CA ARG A 211 -8.32 -14.88 8.99
C ARG A 211 -7.67 -13.54 9.33
N THR A 212 -8.39 -12.65 10.02
CA THR A 212 -7.84 -11.39 10.54
C THR A 212 -6.71 -11.65 11.54
N ARG A 213 -6.88 -12.67 12.43
CA ARG A 213 -5.82 -13.09 13.36
C ARG A 213 -4.56 -13.59 12.63
N HIS A 214 -4.71 -14.37 11.56
CA HIS A 214 -3.59 -14.83 10.73
C HIS A 214 -2.85 -13.68 10.03
N MET A 215 -3.52 -12.55 9.77
CA MET A 215 -2.91 -11.33 9.24
C MET A 215 -2.14 -10.53 10.30
N GLY A 216 -2.18 -10.95 11.57
CA GLY A 216 -1.47 -10.27 12.67
C GLY A 216 -2.26 -9.16 13.35
N VAL A 217 -3.56 -9.09 13.11
CA VAL A 217 -4.47 -8.14 13.79
C VAL A 217 -5.11 -8.84 14.97
N ARG A 218 -4.92 -8.31 16.17
CA ARG A 218 -5.54 -8.79 17.40
C ARG A 218 -6.95 -8.22 17.56
N PRO A 219 -7.83 -8.89 18.33
CA PRO A 219 -9.17 -8.39 18.62
C PRO A 219 -9.13 -6.99 19.26
N THR A 220 -10.11 -6.18 18.91
CA THR A 220 -10.30 -4.83 19.48
C THR A 220 -11.55 -4.84 20.34
N VAL A 221 -11.42 -4.38 21.58
CA VAL A 221 -12.54 -4.17 22.49
C VAL A 221 -12.99 -2.71 22.35
N ARG A 222 -14.29 -2.49 22.21
CA ARG A 222 -14.89 -1.14 22.13
C ARG A 222 -14.88 -0.47 23.51
N GLY A 223 -14.71 0.84 23.57
CA GLY A 223 -14.61 1.61 24.82
C GLY A 223 -15.85 1.51 25.73
N SER A 224 -17.05 1.35 25.14
CA SER A 224 -18.31 1.26 25.90
C SER A 224 -18.49 -0.01 26.74
N VAL A 225 -17.62 -1.01 26.58
CA VAL A 225 -17.62 -2.23 27.42
C VAL A 225 -16.43 -2.29 28.39
N MET A 226 -15.72 -1.19 28.53
CA MET A 226 -14.63 -1.01 29.48
C MET A 226 -15.13 -0.32 30.75
N ASN A 227 -14.29 -0.29 31.77
CA ASN A 227 -14.57 0.47 32.97
C ASN A 227 -14.36 1.99 32.75
N PRO A 228 -14.96 2.86 33.57
CA PRO A 228 -14.84 4.32 33.44
C PRO A 228 -13.40 4.83 33.52
N ASN A 229 -12.50 4.15 34.24
CA ASN A 229 -11.08 4.47 34.33
C ASN A 229 -10.28 4.09 33.08
N ASP A 230 -10.76 3.12 32.28
CA ASP A 230 -10.05 2.61 31.12
C ASP A 230 -10.39 3.36 29.83
N HIS A 231 -11.62 3.89 29.75
CA HIS A 231 -12.08 4.62 28.56
C HIS A 231 -13.15 5.65 28.90
N PRO A 232 -13.15 6.85 28.27
CA PRO A 232 -14.19 7.88 28.47
C PRO A 232 -15.63 7.44 28.14
N HIS A 233 -15.81 6.32 27.41
CA HIS A 233 -17.12 5.71 27.12
C HIS A 233 -17.45 4.55 28.07
N GLY A 234 -16.60 4.26 29.04
CA GLY A 234 -16.77 3.14 29.94
C GLY A 234 -17.81 3.40 31.03
N GLY A 235 -18.30 2.32 31.64
CA GLY A 235 -19.29 2.34 32.72
C GLY A 235 -20.73 2.19 32.25
N GLY A 236 -21.65 2.19 33.20
CA GLY A 236 -23.09 2.00 32.99
C GLY A 236 -23.53 0.54 33.10
N GLU A 237 -24.85 0.35 33.15
CA GLU A 237 -25.50 -0.96 33.19
C GLU A 237 -25.79 -1.51 31.81
N GLY A 238 -25.53 -2.82 31.61
CA GLY A 238 -25.84 -3.55 30.38
C GLY A 238 -25.21 -2.92 29.14
N ARG A 239 -26.01 -2.63 28.11
CA ARG A 239 -25.58 -2.00 26.86
C ARG A 239 -25.67 -0.47 26.97
N ALA A 240 -24.74 0.14 27.69
CA ALA A 240 -24.70 1.58 27.85
C ALA A 240 -24.38 2.34 26.54
N PRO A 241 -24.96 3.54 26.33
CA PRO A 241 -24.63 4.44 25.22
C PRO A 241 -23.26 5.06 25.42
N VAL A 242 -22.79 5.81 24.41
CA VAL A 242 -21.52 6.56 24.47
C VAL A 242 -21.51 7.64 25.56
N GLY A 243 -22.67 8.19 25.91
CA GLY A 243 -22.84 9.18 27.00
C GLY A 243 -22.15 10.53 26.75
N ARG A 244 -21.81 10.85 25.48
CA ARG A 244 -21.14 12.11 25.10
C ARG A 244 -21.71 12.61 23.77
N PRO A 245 -21.58 13.92 23.46
CA PRO A 245 -22.07 14.50 22.18
C PRO A 245 -21.49 13.82 20.94
N GLY A 246 -20.30 13.19 21.06
CA GLY A 246 -19.66 12.44 19.99
C GLY A 246 -18.64 11.42 20.52
N PRO A 247 -18.24 10.44 19.69
CA PRO A 247 -17.27 9.43 20.10
C PRO A 247 -15.89 10.06 20.30
N VAL A 248 -15.20 9.62 21.35
CA VAL A 248 -13.85 10.08 21.67
C VAL A 248 -12.87 8.90 21.72
N THR A 249 -11.59 9.23 21.61
CA THR A 249 -10.47 8.28 21.78
C THR A 249 -10.28 7.96 23.27
N PRO A 250 -9.49 6.92 23.65
CA PRO A 250 -9.15 6.65 25.06
C PRO A 250 -8.53 7.85 25.81
N TRP A 251 -7.96 8.80 25.08
CA TRP A 251 -7.37 10.03 25.63
C TRP A 251 -8.32 11.24 25.58
N GLY A 252 -9.62 11.03 25.32
CA GLY A 252 -10.63 12.08 25.32
C GLY A 252 -10.69 12.97 24.09
N LYS A 253 -9.86 12.77 23.09
CA LYS A 253 -9.93 13.54 21.83
C LYS A 253 -11.06 13.04 20.93
N PRO A 254 -11.75 13.91 20.15
CA PRO A 254 -12.75 13.48 19.19
C PRO A 254 -12.20 12.39 18.24
N ALA A 255 -12.96 11.30 18.07
CA ALA A 255 -12.53 10.16 17.25
C ALA A 255 -12.85 10.34 15.77
N LEU A 256 -13.91 11.08 15.42
CA LEU A 256 -14.37 11.31 14.06
C LEU A 256 -14.24 12.79 13.69
N GLY A 257 -13.84 13.04 12.42
CA GLY A 257 -13.80 14.38 11.84
C GLY A 257 -12.69 15.31 12.36
N TYR A 258 -11.93 14.91 13.36
CA TYR A 258 -10.88 15.76 13.94
C TYR A 258 -9.69 15.90 12.99
N LYS A 259 -9.32 17.14 12.65
CA LYS A 259 -8.17 17.44 11.78
C LYS A 259 -6.88 17.33 12.58
N THR A 260 -6.17 16.21 12.44
CA THR A 260 -4.94 15.92 13.20
C THR A 260 -3.65 16.49 12.58
N ARG A 261 -3.68 16.87 11.30
CA ARG A 261 -2.51 17.47 10.64
C ARG A 261 -2.22 18.85 11.24
N LYS A 262 -0.99 19.05 11.70
CA LYS A 262 -0.54 20.35 12.25
C LYS A 262 -0.56 21.42 11.16
N THR A 263 -1.07 22.60 11.46
CA THR A 263 -1.13 23.76 10.52
C THR A 263 0.26 24.20 10.08
N LYS A 264 1.24 24.16 10.97
CA LYS A 264 2.64 24.52 10.73
C LYS A 264 3.48 23.41 10.09
N ASN A 265 2.87 22.37 9.52
CA ASN A 265 3.64 21.30 8.88
C ASN A 265 4.38 21.84 7.63
N PRO A 266 5.72 21.76 7.54
CA PRO A 266 6.49 22.32 6.43
C PRO A 266 6.12 21.72 5.07
N THR A 267 5.57 20.51 5.03
CA THR A 267 5.11 19.87 3.79
C THR A 267 3.79 20.43 3.25
N ASN A 268 3.14 21.38 3.95
CA ASN A 268 1.92 22.04 3.45
C ASN A 268 2.17 22.82 2.15
N LYS A 269 3.37 23.35 1.94
CA LYS A 269 3.75 24.05 0.72
C LYS A 269 3.68 23.19 -0.55
N PHE A 270 3.73 21.87 -0.40
CA PHE A 270 3.61 20.94 -1.54
C PHE A 270 2.18 20.49 -1.83
N ILE A 271 1.18 20.92 -1.05
CA ILE A 271 -0.23 20.54 -1.26
C ILE A 271 -0.92 21.66 -2.02
N VAL A 272 -1.31 21.40 -3.26
CA VAL A 272 -2.08 22.32 -4.11
C VAL A 272 -3.55 22.27 -3.71
N LYS A 273 -4.13 21.07 -3.68
CA LYS A 273 -5.54 20.87 -3.33
C LYS A 273 -5.66 19.68 -2.35
N ARG A 274 -6.32 19.91 -1.22
CA ARG A 274 -6.58 18.83 -0.25
C ARG A 274 -7.73 17.94 -0.73
N ARG A 275 -7.76 16.67 -0.27
CA ARG A 275 -8.78 15.68 -0.68
C ARG A 275 -10.24 16.12 -0.43
N ASN A 276 -10.47 16.95 0.58
CA ASN A 276 -11.82 17.40 0.99
C ASN A 276 -12.01 18.91 0.78
N SER A 277 -11.19 19.59 -0.02
CA SER A 277 -11.46 20.99 -0.39
C SER A 277 -12.53 21.02 -1.46
N LYS A 278 -13.61 21.76 -1.18
CA LYS A 278 -14.58 22.16 -2.21
C LYS A 278 -13.92 23.08 -3.21
#